data_90fde4aa1f3db6092baba464f148bd65
#
_entry.id   90fde4aa1f3db6092baba464f148bd65
#
_cell.length_a   1.000
_cell.length_b   1.000
_cell.length_c   1.000
_cell.angle_alpha   90.00
_cell.angle_beta   90.00
_cell.angle_gamma   90.00
#
_symmetry.space_group_name_H-M   'P 1'
#
loop_
_entity.id
_entity.type
_entity.pdbx_description
1 polymer ?
#
loop_
_entity_poly.entity_id
_entity_poly.type
_entity_poly.pdbx_seq_one_letter_code
_entity_poly.pdbx_strand_id
1 'polypeptide(L)'
;KMLDPKFNPEHYEDARFLGRGTCTTSQIFYTSPSRCAVADSCAISIDRRMTAGETYQSCLKEIEDLPACKKYAKDVKVSMYMYDRPAWTGHVYETECFFPTWINKETAPHVQALVDAHHNLWGDKRLMPTELAASKREGRPLTDKWTFSTNGVSIQGRYGIPCVGFGPGAESQAHAPNEVTFKQDLVTCAALYAAVPGLYKPENKDGSATSFRQELTGNDIK
;
A
#
# COMPACT_ATOMS: atom_id res chain seq x y z
N LYS A 1 10.01 -11.83 18.56
CA LYS A 1 9.44 -13.14 18.16
C LYS A 1 8.00 -13.09 17.64
N MET A 2 7.48 -11.93 17.29
CA MET A 2 6.08 -11.82 16.84
C MET A 2 5.87 -12.12 15.36
N LEU A 3 6.91 -12.23 14.56
CA LEU A 3 6.78 -12.56 13.15
C LEU A 3 7.42 -13.92 12.90
N ASP A 4 6.60 -14.87 12.47
CA ASP A 4 7.10 -16.17 12.01
C ASP A 4 7.93 -15.93 10.73
N PRO A 5 9.19 -16.39 10.66
CA PRO A 5 10.03 -16.25 9.47
C PRO A 5 9.37 -16.73 8.17
N LYS A 6 8.44 -17.67 8.23
CA LYS A 6 7.70 -18.16 7.05
C LYS A 6 6.78 -17.12 6.42
N PHE A 7 6.36 -16.09 7.18
CA PHE A 7 5.57 -14.96 6.66
C PHE A 7 6.44 -13.83 6.11
N ASN A 8 7.74 -14.01 6.15
CA ASN A 8 8.68 -13.08 5.56
C ASN A 8 9.39 -13.78 4.42
N PRO A 9 8.81 -13.79 3.23
CA PRO A 9 9.30 -14.62 2.15
C PRO A 9 10.70 -14.19 1.74
N GLU A 10 11.69 -15.00 2.11
CA GLU A 10 13.07 -14.89 1.63
C GLU A 10 13.16 -15.03 0.10
N HIS A 11 12.11 -15.53 -0.53
CA HIS A 11 12.02 -15.70 -1.99
C HIS A 11 11.79 -14.40 -2.77
N TYR A 12 11.58 -13.26 -2.11
CA TYR A 12 11.74 -11.97 -2.76
C TYR A 12 13.20 -11.55 -2.65
N GLU A 13 13.97 -11.92 -3.63
CA GLU A 13 15.40 -11.60 -3.72
C GLU A 13 15.67 -10.09 -3.72
N ASP A 14 14.66 -9.30 -4.06
CA ASP A 14 14.75 -7.85 -4.12
C ASP A 14 14.26 -7.20 -2.83
N ALA A 15 15.19 -6.67 -2.03
CA ALA A 15 14.90 -5.94 -0.78
C ALA A 15 14.00 -4.70 -0.96
N ARG A 16 13.70 -4.29 -2.19
CA ARG A 16 12.73 -3.23 -2.50
C ARG A 16 11.30 -3.67 -2.19
N PHE A 17 10.99 -4.96 -2.22
CA PHE A 17 9.65 -5.45 -1.99
C PHE A 17 9.38 -5.59 -0.49
N LEU A 18 8.47 -4.82 0.00
CA LEU A 18 7.80 -4.74 1.29
C LEU A 18 8.62 -5.14 2.55
N GLY A 19 9.62 -6.00 2.44
CA GLY A 19 10.43 -6.44 3.56
C GLY A 19 9.60 -7.20 4.62
N ARG A 20 9.97 -7.05 5.89
CA ARG A 20 9.25 -7.65 7.01
C ARG A 20 8.00 -6.87 7.36
N GLY A 21 6.90 -7.59 7.58
CA GLY A 21 5.72 -7.03 8.22
C GLY A 21 6.00 -6.68 9.69
N THR A 22 5.13 -5.89 10.30
CA THR A 22 5.21 -5.54 11.71
C THR A 22 3.89 -5.82 12.41
N CYS A 23 3.96 -6.05 13.72
CA CYS A 23 2.80 -6.29 14.56
C CYS A 23 2.99 -5.49 15.85
N THR A 24 2.13 -4.52 16.09
CA THR A 24 2.26 -3.60 17.22
C THR A 24 0.92 -3.42 17.91
N THR A 25 0.88 -3.56 19.23
CA THR A 25 -0.28 -3.16 20.03
C THR A 25 -0.40 -1.63 19.99
N SER A 26 -1.47 -1.14 19.39
CA SER A 26 -1.69 0.31 19.21
C SER A 26 -2.60 0.91 20.28
N GLN A 27 -3.53 0.13 20.83
CA GLN A 27 -4.46 0.59 21.85
C GLN A 27 -4.82 -0.55 22.81
N ILE A 28 -5.19 -0.18 24.05
CA ILE A 28 -5.70 -1.07 25.07
C ILE A 28 -7.00 -0.48 25.61
N PHE A 29 -8.05 -1.27 25.62
CA PHE A 29 -9.35 -0.92 26.16
C PHE A 29 -9.68 -1.87 27.30
N TYR A 30 -10.37 -1.38 28.31
CA TYR A 30 -10.91 -2.21 29.37
C TYR A 30 -12.23 -1.63 29.88
N THR A 31 -13.07 -2.47 30.43
CA THR A 31 -14.27 -2.06 31.18
C THR A 31 -14.09 -2.41 32.64
N SER A 32 -14.55 -1.52 33.51
CA SER A 32 -14.59 -1.74 34.95
C SER A 32 -15.72 -0.90 35.53
N PRO A 33 -16.50 -1.44 36.46
CA PRO A 33 -17.59 -0.72 37.08
C PRO A 33 -17.09 0.44 37.96
N SER A 34 -15.85 0.40 38.42
CA SER A 34 -15.21 1.48 39.17
C SER A 34 -13.69 1.36 39.16
N ARG A 35 -12.99 2.42 39.63
CA ARG A 35 -11.53 2.39 39.79
C ARG A 35 -11.02 1.39 40.84
N CYS A 36 -11.88 0.91 41.69
CA CYS A 36 -11.56 -0.06 42.76
C CYS A 36 -12.02 -1.48 42.46
N ALA A 37 -12.56 -1.72 41.26
CA ALA A 37 -13.05 -3.03 40.83
C ALA A 37 -12.13 -3.64 39.79
N VAL A 38 -12.09 -4.97 39.77
CA VAL A 38 -11.42 -5.73 38.72
C VAL A 38 -12.12 -5.48 37.40
N ALA A 39 -11.34 -5.27 36.33
CA ALA A 39 -11.88 -5.15 35.01
C ALA A 39 -12.57 -6.45 34.57
N ASP A 40 -13.75 -6.32 33.99
CA ASP A 40 -14.57 -7.46 33.52
C ASP A 40 -14.26 -7.77 32.03
N SER A 41 -13.65 -6.85 31.31
CA SER A 41 -13.15 -7.10 29.97
C SER A 41 -11.87 -6.30 29.67
N CYS A 42 -11.08 -6.82 28.74
CA CYS A 42 -9.93 -6.11 28.18
C CYS A 42 -9.83 -6.45 26.69
N ALA A 43 -9.64 -5.44 25.87
CA ALA A 43 -9.37 -5.60 24.45
C ALA A 43 -8.12 -4.84 24.05
N ILE A 44 -7.41 -5.36 23.08
CA ILE A 44 -6.26 -4.67 22.45
C ILE A 44 -6.51 -4.51 20.97
N SER A 45 -6.14 -3.37 20.42
CA SER A 45 -6.00 -3.15 18.97
C SER A 45 -4.58 -3.45 18.56
N ILE A 46 -4.45 -4.18 17.47
CA ILE A 46 -3.16 -4.53 16.88
C ILE A 46 -3.06 -3.90 15.49
N ASP A 47 -2.08 -3.04 15.27
CA ASP A 47 -1.67 -2.58 13.94
C ASP A 47 -0.76 -3.65 13.34
N ARG A 48 -1.21 -4.26 12.25
CA ARG A 48 -0.45 -5.26 11.50
C ARG A 48 -0.09 -4.71 10.13
N ARG A 49 1.21 -4.43 9.92
CA ARG A 49 1.74 -4.12 8.59
C ARG A 49 2.06 -5.42 7.89
N MET A 50 1.29 -5.70 6.86
CA MET A 50 1.40 -6.94 6.11
C MET A 50 2.52 -6.87 5.08
N THR A 51 3.08 -8.03 4.76
CA THR A 51 4.05 -8.21 3.69
C THR A 51 3.49 -9.11 2.59
N ALA A 52 4.26 -9.30 1.53
CA ALA A 52 3.87 -10.17 0.44
C ALA A 52 3.64 -11.61 0.91
N GLY A 53 2.55 -12.22 0.43
CA GLY A 53 2.16 -13.58 0.78
C GLY A 53 1.31 -13.71 2.05
N GLU A 54 1.17 -12.66 2.84
CA GLU A 54 0.25 -12.64 3.98
C GLU A 54 -1.18 -12.35 3.56
N THR A 55 -2.11 -12.96 4.26
CA THR A 55 -3.55 -12.68 4.17
C THR A 55 -4.08 -12.26 5.53
N TYR A 56 -5.23 -11.61 5.59
CA TYR A 56 -5.80 -11.26 6.89
C TYR A 56 -6.11 -12.51 7.73
N GLN A 57 -6.50 -13.61 7.09
CA GLN A 57 -6.75 -14.89 7.77
C GLN A 57 -5.46 -15.42 8.41
N SER A 58 -4.33 -15.37 7.69
CA SER A 58 -3.05 -15.80 8.25
C SER A 58 -2.62 -14.94 9.44
N CYS A 59 -2.88 -13.63 9.36
CA CYS A 59 -2.57 -12.70 10.45
C CYS A 59 -3.45 -12.91 11.69
N LEU A 60 -4.75 -13.13 11.52
CA LEU A 60 -5.66 -13.45 12.62
C LEU A 60 -5.24 -14.77 13.27
N LYS A 61 -4.97 -15.79 12.47
CA LYS A 61 -4.54 -17.10 12.94
C LYS A 61 -3.23 -17.04 13.73
N GLU A 62 -2.28 -16.18 13.33
CA GLU A 62 -1.04 -15.97 14.08
C GLU A 62 -1.32 -15.55 15.53
N ILE A 63 -2.29 -14.67 15.73
CA ILE A 63 -2.69 -14.21 17.07
C ILE A 63 -3.47 -15.29 17.81
N GLU A 64 -4.40 -15.98 17.16
CA GLU A 64 -5.14 -17.10 17.74
C GLU A 64 -4.22 -18.24 18.19
N ASP A 65 -3.12 -18.47 17.48
CA ASP A 65 -2.14 -19.51 17.77
C ASP A 65 -1.20 -19.18 18.95
N LEU A 66 -1.25 -17.96 19.47
CA LEU A 66 -0.47 -17.61 20.66
C LEU A 66 -0.85 -18.50 21.85
N PRO A 67 0.13 -18.95 22.67
CA PRO A 67 -0.15 -19.82 23.81
C PRO A 67 -1.23 -19.31 24.76
N ALA A 68 -1.28 -18.00 24.98
CA ALA A 68 -2.30 -17.38 25.83
C ALA A 68 -3.70 -17.49 25.20
N CYS A 69 -3.85 -17.22 23.91
CA CYS A 69 -5.12 -17.34 23.21
C CYS A 69 -5.62 -18.79 23.19
N LYS A 70 -4.74 -19.74 22.94
CA LYS A 70 -5.08 -21.17 23.00
C LYS A 70 -5.49 -21.62 24.39
N LYS A 71 -4.76 -21.18 25.42
CA LYS A 71 -5.07 -21.54 26.82
C LYS A 71 -6.44 -21.05 27.27
N TYR A 72 -6.84 -19.86 26.81
CA TYR A 72 -8.08 -19.19 27.21
C TYR A 72 -9.06 -19.05 26.03
N ALA A 73 -9.08 -19.98 25.11
CA ALA A 73 -9.84 -19.90 23.87
C ALA A 73 -11.35 -19.64 24.04
N LYS A 74 -11.93 -19.99 25.21
CA LYS A 74 -13.34 -19.72 25.51
C LYS A 74 -13.60 -18.24 25.85
N ASP A 75 -12.58 -17.55 26.34
CA ASP A 75 -12.65 -16.17 26.87
C ASP A 75 -11.98 -15.16 25.97
N VAL A 76 -11.31 -15.61 24.91
CA VAL A 76 -10.58 -14.75 23.95
C VAL A 76 -11.24 -14.82 22.58
N LYS A 77 -11.50 -13.64 22.02
CA LYS A 77 -11.95 -13.49 20.64
C LYS A 77 -10.93 -12.67 19.86
N VAL A 78 -10.46 -13.20 18.75
CA VAL A 78 -9.63 -12.49 17.76
C VAL A 78 -10.51 -12.18 16.55
N SER A 79 -10.53 -10.94 16.10
CA SER A 79 -11.36 -10.54 14.96
C SER A 79 -10.77 -9.35 14.22
N MET A 80 -11.19 -9.20 12.97
CA MET A 80 -10.91 -8.01 12.17
C MET A 80 -11.60 -6.79 12.80
N TYR A 81 -10.87 -5.68 12.86
CA TYR A 81 -11.45 -4.41 13.26
C TYR A 81 -12.38 -3.88 12.16
N MET A 82 -13.57 -3.45 12.55
CA MET A 82 -14.51 -2.79 11.66
C MET A 82 -14.47 -1.29 11.87
N TYR A 83 -14.28 -0.53 10.79
CA TYR A 83 -14.41 0.91 10.83
C TYR A 83 -15.88 1.30 10.67
N ASP A 84 -16.44 1.88 11.70
CA ASP A 84 -17.86 2.24 11.83
C ASP A 84 -18.09 3.74 12.10
N ARG A 85 -17.05 4.56 11.90
CA ARG A 85 -17.15 6.00 12.18
C ARG A 85 -18.04 6.69 11.15
N PRO A 86 -18.95 7.56 11.60
CA PRO A 86 -19.80 8.33 10.69
C PRO A 86 -18.97 9.32 9.86
N ALA A 87 -19.34 9.44 8.60
CA ALA A 87 -18.88 10.54 7.75
C ALA A 87 -19.46 11.88 8.25
N TRP A 88 -18.99 12.99 7.69
CA TRP A 88 -19.49 14.32 8.04
C TRP A 88 -20.99 14.50 7.83
N THR A 89 -21.61 13.69 6.96
CA THR A 89 -23.07 13.64 6.72
C THR A 89 -23.84 12.85 7.79
N GLY A 90 -23.15 12.22 8.74
CA GLY A 90 -23.72 11.29 9.70
C GLY A 90 -23.90 9.86 9.18
N HIS A 91 -23.63 9.60 7.88
CA HIS A 91 -23.73 8.27 7.32
C HIS A 91 -22.61 7.36 7.83
N VAL A 92 -22.98 6.17 8.27
CA VAL A 92 -22.03 5.10 8.68
C VAL A 92 -21.98 4.07 7.56
N TYR A 93 -20.77 3.82 7.07
CA TYR A 93 -20.49 2.74 6.14
C TYR A 93 -19.47 1.81 6.79
N GLU A 94 -19.94 0.71 7.36
CA GLU A 94 -19.07 -0.27 7.99
C GLU A 94 -18.12 -0.88 6.97
N THR A 95 -16.82 -0.83 7.29
CA THR A 95 -15.78 -1.34 6.41
C THR A 95 -14.73 -2.07 7.22
N GLU A 96 -14.31 -3.24 6.74
CA GLU A 96 -13.18 -3.97 7.31
C GLU A 96 -11.91 -3.12 7.23
N CYS A 97 -11.20 -2.97 8.37
CA CYS A 97 -9.88 -2.34 8.41
C CYS A 97 -8.80 -3.28 7.87
N PHE A 98 -9.01 -3.75 6.64
CA PHE A 98 -8.12 -4.60 5.90
C PHE A 98 -7.68 -3.91 4.60
N PHE A 99 -6.36 -3.76 4.48
CA PHE A 99 -5.72 -3.09 3.36
C PHE A 99 -4.73 -4.05 2.72
N PRO A 100 -5.17 -4.84 1.70
CA PRO A 100 -4.33 -5.87 1.10
C PRO A 100 -3.09 -5.29 0.46
N THR A 101 -1.97 -5.97 0.64
CA THR A 101 -0.73 -5.67 -0.08
C THR A 101 -0.87 -6.01 -1.56
N TRP A 102 -0.13 -5.31 -2.39
CA TRP A 102 -0.07 -5.57 -3.82
C TRP A 102 1.33 -5.27 -4.36
N ILE A 103 1.72 -6.00 -5.37
CA ILE A 103 3.05 -5.92 -5.99
C ILE A 103 2.87 -5.89 -7.51
N ASN A 104 3.57 -4.99 -8.15
CA ASN A 104 3.71 -4.95 -9.60
C ASN A 104 5.04 -5.57 -10.03
N LYS A 105 5.02 -6.26 -11.17
CA LYS A 105 6.25 -6.53 -11.87
C LYS A 105 6.82 -5.20 -12.40
N GLU A 106 8.12 -5.01 -12.27
CA GLU A 106 8.78 -3.82 -12.80
C GLU A 106 8.54 -3.64 -14.31
N THR A 107 8.43 -4.76 -15.04
CA THR A 107 8.15 -4.79 -16.47
C THR A 107 6.67 -4.62 -16.84
N ALA A 108 5.78 -4.46 -15.86
CA ALA A 108 4.35 -4.31 -16.15
C ALA A 108 4.08 -3.02 -16.96
N PRO A 109 3.14 -3.05 -17.94
CA PRO A 109 2.92 -1.92 -18.86
C PRO A 109 2.64 -0.60 -18.19
N HIS A 110 1.86 -0.59 -17.11
CA HIS A 110 1.51 0.60 -16.36
C HIS A 110 2.69 1.16 -15.54
N VAL A 111 3.63 0.31 -15.14
CA VAL A 111 4.90 0.72 -14.51
C VAL A 111 5.83 1.31 -15.57
N GLN A 112 6.00 0.59 -16.67
CA GLN A 112 6.89 1.03 -17.76
C GLN A 112 6.42 2.33 -18.41
N ALA A 113 5.12 2.57 -18.52
CA ALA A 113 4.60 3.84 -19.05
C ALA A 113 5.09 5.06 -18.25
N LEU A 114 5.18 4.96 -16.91
CA LEU A 114 5.75 6.02 -16.07
C LEU A 114 7.28 6.14 -16.25
N VAL A 115 7.98 5.01 -16.30
CA VAL A 115 9.43 4.97 -16.51
C VAL A 115 9.78 5.59 -17.87
N ASP A 116 9.06 5.20 -18.94
CA ASP A 116 9.26 5.73 -20.29
C ASP A 116 8.90 7.21 -20.37
N ALA A 117 7.84 7.64 -19.72
CA ALA A 117 7.47 9.06 -19.66
C ALA A 117 8.58 9.90 -19.03
N HIS A 118 9.12 9.45 -17.90
CA HIS A 118 10.24 10.14 -17.27
C HIS A 118 11.48 10.16 -18.19
N HIS A 119 11.83 9.01 -18.76
CA HIS A 119 12.98 8.89 -19.64
C HIS A 119 12.84 9.79 -20.88
N ASN A 120 11.68 9.85 -21.49
CA ASN A 120 11.41 10.68 -22.65
C ASN A 120 11.48 12.18 -22.34
N LEU A 121 11.08 12.60 -21.14
CA LEU A 121 11.10 14.01 -20.74
C LEU A 121 12.47 14.46 -20.23
N TRP A 122 13.19 13.64 -19.49
CA TRP A 122 14.41 14.06 -18.76
C TRP A 122 15.59 13.09 -18.87
N GLY A 123 15.46 12.01 -19.63
CA GLY A 123 16.49 10.98 -19.70
C GLY A 123 16.72 10.30 -18.34
N ASP A 124 17.98 10.03 -18.03
CA ASP A 124 18.37 9.37 -16.77
C ASP A 124 18.61 10.36 -15.63
N LYS A 125 18.28 11.62 -15.80
CA LYS A 125 18.52 12.65 -14.80
C LYS A 125 17.62 12.45 -13.58
N ARG A 126 18.23 12.43 -12.42
CA ARG A 126 17.50 12.50 -11.16
C ARG A 126 16.96 13.93 -10.95
N LEU A 127 15.67 14.07 -10.67
CA LEU A 127 15.01 15.36 -10.50
C LEU A 127 14.99 15.82 -9.04
N MET A 128 15.11 14.88 -8.10
CA MET A 128 15.06 15.16 -6.65
C MET A 128 16.48 15.26 -6.07
N PRO A 129 16.74 16.19 -5.14
CA PRO A 129 17.98 16.21 -4.37
C PRO A 129 18.23 14.88 -3.66
N THR A 130 19.48 14.40 -3.72
CA THR A 130 19.85 13.08 -3.18
C THR A 130 19.58 12.94 -1.70
N GLU A 131 19.69 14.04 -0.93
CA GLU A 131 19.47 14.09 0.51
C GLU A 131 18.03 13.78 0.91
N LEU A 132 17.09 14.12 0.04
CA LEU A 132 15.64 13.92 0.27
C LEU A 132 15.11 12.63 -0.37
N ALA A 133 15.91 11.97 -1.19
CA ALA A 133 15.49 10.75 -1.84
C ALA A 133 15.41 9.58 -0.85
N ALA A 134 14.31 8.83 -0.89
CA ALA A 134 14.15 7.59 -0.12
C ALA A 134 15.19 6.54 -0.50
N SER A 135 15.63 6.54 -1.76
CA SER A 135 16.69 5.70 -2.28
C SER A 135 17.88 6.55 -2.71
N LYS A 136 19.09 6.16 -2.31
CA LYS A 136 20.35 6.76 -2.76
C LYS A 136 20.79 6.29 -4.14
N ARG A 137 19.95 5.53 -4.85
CA ARG A 137 20.28 5.06 -6.21
C ARG A 137 20.36 6.22 -7.19
N GLU A 138 21.29 6.11 -8.11
CA GLU A 138 21.49 7.06 -9.20
C GLU A 138 20.99 6.49 -10.53
N GLY A 139 20.87 7.34 -11.51
CA GLY A 139 20.45 6.96 -12.86
C GLY A 139 18.96 7.22 -13.12
N ARG A 140 18.39 6.46 -14.05
CA ARG A 140 16.98 6.56 -14.47
C ARG A 140 16.03 6.33 -13.28
N PRO A 141 14.76 6.76 -13.38
CA PRO A 141 13.78 6.52 -12.34
C PRO A 141 13.68 5.03 -12.03
N LEU A 142 13.70 4.72 -10.74
CA LEU A 142 13.60 3.37 -10.24
C LEU A 142 12.20 3.13 -9.69
N THR A 143 11.68 1.95 -9.92
CA THR A 143 10.54 1.45 -9.18
C THR A 143 10.99 1.06 -7.78
N ASP A 144 10.16 1.36 -6.80
CA ASP A 144 10.43 1.02 -5.41
C ASP A 144 9.11 0.72 -4.67
N LYS A 145 9.20 0.40 -3.40
CA LYS A 145 8.05 0.16 -2.54
C LYS A 145 7.51 1.48 -1.99
N TRP A 146 6.24 1.44 -1.61
CA TRP A 146 5.60 2.46 -0.80
C TRP A 146 5.13 1.85 0.52
N THR A 147 5.51 2.45 1.63
CA THR A 147 5.27 1.88 2.97
C THR A 147 3.94 2.27 3.59
N PHE A 148 3.27 3.28 3.04
CA PHE A 148 1.97 3.75 3.53
C PHE A 148 0.81 3.16 2.70
N SER A 149 -0.36 3.08 3.32
CA SER A 149 -1.59 2.73 2.59
C SER A 149 -2.01 3.86 1.66
N THR A 150 -2.52 3.48 0.49
CA THR A 150 -3.09 4.38 -0.51
C THR A 150 -4.36 3.79 -1.08
N ASN A 151 -5.09 4.53 -1.92
CA ASN A 151 -6.25 3.99 -2.63
C ASN A 151 -5.91 2.79 -3.55
N GLY A 152 -4.63 2.59 -3.88
CA GLY A 152 -4.14 1.43 -4.61
C GLY A 152 -4.46 0.10 -3.93
N VAL A 153 -4.62 0.08 -2.59
CA VAL A 153 -5.05 -1.11 -1.83
C VAL A 153 -6.43 -1.61 -2.27
N SER A 154 -7.34 -0.70 -2.62
CA SER A 154 -8.64 -1.07 -3.17
C SER A 154 -8.55 -1.37 -4.66
N ILE A 155 -7.88 -0.52 -5.44
CA ILE A 155 -7.80 -0.65 -6.89
C ILE A 155 -7.11 -1.97 -7.27
N GLN A 156 -5.87 -2.15 -6.90
CA GLN A 156 -5.12 -3.37 -7.25
C GLN A 156 -5.22 -4.45 -6.17
N GLY A 157 -5.11 -4.09 -4.90
CA GLY A 157 -5.11 -5.06 -3.84
C GLY A 157 -6.41 -5.85 -3.71
N ARG A 158 -7.57 -5.21 -3.87
CA ARG A 158 -8.89 -5.87 -3.79
C ARG A 158 -9.42 -6.31 -5.14
N TYR A 159 -9.30 -5.47 -6.16
CA TYR A 159 -9.98 -5.69 -7.44
C TYR A 159 -9.04 -6.13 -8.58
N GLY A 160 -7.73 -6.17 -8.33
CA GLY A 160 -6.75 -6.62 -9.33
C GLY A 160 -6.60 -5.66 -10.53
N ILE A 161 -7.12 -4.45 -10.44
CA ILE A 161 -6.97 -3.43 -11.48
C ILE A 161 -5.54 -2.89 -11.42
N PRO A 162 -4.78 -2.92 -12.53
CA PRO A 162 -3.41 -2.43 -12.54
C PRO A 162 -3.30 -1.01 -11.98
N CYS A 163 -2.43 -0.84 -10.98
CA CYS A 163 -2.26 0.44 -10.31
C CYS A 163 -0.77 0.64 -9.95
N VAL A 164 -0.26 1.83 -10.19
CA VAL A 164 1.08 2.24 -9.77
C VAL A 164 1.01 3.60 -9.11
N GLY A 165 1.77 3.79 -8.04
CA GLY A 165 1.84 5.06 -7.32
C GLY A 165 2.93 5.96 -7.91
N PHE A 166 2.59 7.23 -8.09
CA PHE A 166 3.51 8.31 -8.38
C PHE A 166 2.91 9.63 -7.90
N GLY A 167 3.73 10.48 -7.30
CA GLY A 167 3.26 11.77 -6.80
C GLY A 167 4.40 12.72 -6.46
N PRO A 168 4.09 14.01 -6.19
CA PRO A 168 5.07 15.00 -5.80
C PRO A 168 5.56 14.76 -4.35
N GLY A 169 6.77 15.21 -4.05
CA GLY A 169 7.36 15.14 -2.73
C GLY A 169 8.25 13.91 -2.51
N ALA A 170 8.80 13.82 -1.32
CA ALA A 170 9.66 12.74 -0.89
C ALA A 170 8.98 11.89 0.18
N GLU A 171 9.07 10.56 0.09
CA GLU A 171 8.51 9.65 1.09
C GLU A 171 9.02 9.97 2.51
N SER A 172 10.27 10.40 2.63
CA SER A 172 10.88 10.80 3.90
C SER A 172 10.22 12.01 4.57
N GLN A 173 9.42 12.78 3.83
CA GLN A 173 8.67 13.92 4.35
C GLN A 173 7.28 13.52 4.83
N ALA A 174 6.75 12.38 4.38
CA ALA A 174 5.43 11.93 4.77
C ALA A 174 5.35 11.70 6.28
N HIS A 175 4.35 12.31 6.93
CA HIS A 175 4.15 12.29 8.38
C HIS A 175 5.29 12.94 9.20
N ALA A 176 6.18 13.71 8.55
CA ALA A 176 7.25 14.42 9.23
C ALA A 176 6.76 15.75 9.82
N PRO A 177 7.35 16.23 10.91
CA PRO A 177 7.13 17.60 11.36
C PRO A 177 7.53 18.61 10.27
N ASN A 178 6.67 19.59 9.97
CA ASN A 178 6.88 20.57 8.90
C ASN A 178 7.04 19.93 7.53
N GLU A 179 6.21 18.94 7.23
CA GLU A 179 6.14 18.27 5.93
C GLU A 179 6.05 19.30 4.80
N VAL A 180 6.87 19.11 3.77
CA VAL A 180 6.94 20.00 2.60
C VAL A 180 6.85 19.24 1.30
N THR A 181 6.25 19.87 0.30
CA THR A 181 6.28 19.45 -1.10
C THR A 181 6.86 20.57 -1.95
N PHE A 182 7.85 20.26 -2.76
CA PHE A 182 8.49 21.25 -3.62
C PHE A 182 7.57 21.61 -4.79
N LYS A 183 7.41 22.91 -5.08
CA LYS A 183 6.57 23.37 -6.19
C LYS A 183 7.01 22.79 -7.53
N GLN A 184 8.32 22.59 -7.73
CA GLN A 184 8.86 21.98 -8.94
C GLN A 184 8.37 20.53 -9.12
N ASP A 185 8.18 19.78 -8.06
CA ASP A 185 7.67 18.41 -8.13
C ASP A 185 6.23 18.37 -8.66
N LEU A 186 5.41 19.38 -8.31
CA LEU A 186 4.06 19.51 -8.86
C LEU A 186 4.07 19.65 -10.39
N VAL A 187 4.97 20.49 -10.91
CA VAL A 187 5.14 20.69 -12.36
C VAL A 187 5.64 19.40 -13.02
N THR A 188 6.63 18.76 -12.41
CA THR A 188 7.20 17.50 -12.88
C THR A 188 6.13 16.41 -12.95
N CYS A 189 5.34 16.26 -11.90
CA CYS A 189 4.25 15.26 -11.86
C CYS A 189 3.18 15.57 -12.91
N ALA A 190 2.80 16.83 -13.08
CA ALA A 190 1.83 17.23 -14.11
C ALA A 190 2.32 16.85 -15.52
N ALA A 191 3.60 17.09 -15.82
CA ALA A 191 4.18 16.71 -17.10
C ALA A 191 4.20 15.18 -17.31
N LEU A 192 4.54 14.42 -16.27
CA LEU A 192 4.50 12.95 -16.34
C LEU A 192 3.09 12.43 -16.56
N TYR A 193 2.10 12.92 -15.79
CA TYR A 193 0.71 12.52 -15.96
C TYR A 193 0.15 12.85 -17.35
N ALA A 194 0.60 13.94 -17.96
CA ALA A 194 0.22 14.27 -19.32
C ALA A 194 0.85 13.34 -20.38
N ALA A 195 2.05 12.81 -20.11
CA ALA A 195 2.77 11.95 -21.05
C ALA A 195 2.33 10.47 -20.96
N VAL A 196 2.00 9.97 -19.76
CA VAL A 196 1.72 8.56 -19.50
C VAL A 196 0.62 7.97 -20.39
N PRO A 197 -0.56 8.61 -20.61
CA PRO A 197 -1.61 8.03 -21.44
C PRO A 197 -1.16 7.73 -22.87
N GLY A 198 -0.24 8.53 -23.42
CA GLY A 198 0.31 8.31 -24.76
C GLY A 198 1.32 7.16 -24.85
N LEU A 199 1.85 6.73 -23.72
CA LEU A 199 2.88 5.69 -23.64
C LEU A 199 2.33 4.37 -23.07
N TYR A 200 1.18 4.40 -22.42
CA TYR A 200 0.57 3.20 -21.89
C TYR A 200 0.11 2.28 -23.02
N LYS A 201 0.62 1.05 -23.00
CA LYS A 201 0.26 -0.01 -23.94
C LYS A 201 -0.28 -1.19 -23.13
N PRO A 202 -1.59 -1.29 -22.96
CA PRO A 202 -2.17 -2.42 -22.23
C PRO A 202 -1.83 -3.74 -22.95
N GLU A 203 -1.62 -4.80 -22.17
CA GLU A 203 -1.50 -6.14 -22.72
C GLU A 203 -2.87 -6.61 -23.19
N ASN A 204 -2.92 -7.19 -24.38
CA ASN A 204 -4.10 -7.93 -24.81
C ASN A 204 -4.32 -9.16 -23.92
N LYS A 205 -5.54 -9.71 -23.93
CA LYS A 205 -5.85 -10.97 -23.23
C LYS A 205 -5.01 -12.16 -23.70
N ASP A 206 -4.41 -12.04 -24.88
CA ASP A 206 -3.48 -13.02 -25.48
C ASP A 206 -2.00 -12.73 -25.17
N GLY A 207 -1.71 -11.69 -24.36
CA GLY A 207 -0.35 -11.28 -24.00
C GLY A 207 0.33 -10.39 -25.03
N SER A 208 -0.33 -10.01 -26.13
CA SER A 208 0.20 -9.05 -27.09
C SER A 208 -0.10 -7.61 -26.69
N ALA A 209 0.82 -6.64 -27.00
CA ALA A 209 0.60 -5.25 -26.67
C ALA A 209 -0.38 -4.57 -27.64
N THR A 210 -1.45 -3.96 -27.13
CA THR A 210 -2.34 -3.08 -27.92
C THR A 210 -1.86 -1.64 -27.91
N SER A 211 -1.98 -0.95 -29.04
CA SER A 211 -1.81 0.50 -29.09
C SER A 211 -3.13 1.17 -28.70
N PHE A 212 -3.08 2.03 -27.70
CA PHE A 212 -4.22 2.81 -27.18
C PHE A 212 -4.94 3.64 -28.27
N ARG A 213 -4.26 3.98 -29.35
CA ARG A 213 -4.83 4.71 -30.49
C ARG A 213 -5.85 3.90 -31.31
N GLN A 214 -5.83 2.58 -31.27
CA GLN A 214 -6.78 1.76 -32.02
C GLN A 214 -8.14 1.61 -31.34
N GLU A 215 -8.19 1.74 -30.02
CA GLU A 215 -9.48 1.61 -29.28
C GLU A 215 -10.32 2.88 -29.34
N LEU A 216 -9.72 4.06 -29.53
CA LEU A 216 -10.45 5.33 -29.63
C LEU A 216 -11.02 5.63 -31.02
N THR A 217 -10.76 4.82 -32.03
CA THR A 217 -11.27 4.98 -33.39
C THR A 217 -12.48 4.10 -33.74
N GLY A 218 -12.93 3.29 -32.82
CA GLY A 218 -14.14 2.44 -32.97
C GLY A 218 -15.40 3.16 -32.46
N ASN A 219 -16.11 3.84 -33.35
CA ASN A 219 -17.56 4.12 -33.38
C ASN A 219 -18.43 3.92 -32.11
N ASP A 220 -18.14 4.61 -31.01
CA ASP A 220 -19.05 4.67 -29.85
C ASP A 220 -19.27 6.11 -29.34
N ILE A 221 -19.50 7.03 -30.30
CA ILE A 221 -20.19 8.29 -30.02
C ILE A 221 -21.46 8.30 -30.85
N LYS A 222 -22.50 7.73 -30.30
CA LYS A 222 -23.89 8.03 -30.68
C LYS A 222 -24.66 8.44 -29.44
#